data_b0433a8ddb9bfb14891af41b5eababab
#
_entry.id   b0433a8ddb9bfb14891af41b5eababab
#
_cell.length_a   1.000
_cell.length_b   1.000
_cell.length_c   1.000
_cell.angle_alpha   90.00
_cell.angle_beta   90.00
_cell.angle_gamma   90.00
#
_symmetry.space_group_name_H-M   'P 1'
#
loop_
_entity.id
_entity.type
_entity.pdbx_description
1 polymer ?
#
loop_
_entity_poly.entity_id
_entity_poly.type
_entity_poly.pdbx_seq_one_letter_code
_entity_poly.pdbx_strand_id
1 'polypeptide(L)'
;MEVNPEEYTKIIPPPPVVLISTLYGNVKNIAPFGMNMPISSHPPLYAIGVKDTRDTYKNILETEEFVVAVPGPDLIREIDTTAESFSREVSEFEKAGLTPVASKVVKPFRVKECQSNFECRLAWIKQAGDHYIIVGRVVAASIDDRIYRKELSRLVIAPVYHVGAEEGEYAGKGQLLTGK
;
A
#
# COMPACT_ATOMS: atom_id res chain seq x y z
N MET A 1 -22.82 -12.93 -21.23
CA MET A 1 -21.64 -12.71 -22.08
C MET A 1 -20.45 -13.25 -21.32
N GLU A 2 -19.67 -14.14 -21.91
CA GLU A 2 -18.43 -14.67 -21.33
C GLU A 2 -17.27 -13.71 -21.64
N VAL A 3 -16.29 -13.63 -20.77
CA VAL A 3 -15.06 -12.85 -20.96
C VAL A 3 -13.85 -13.78 -20.93
N ASN A 4 -12.77 -13.37 -21.58
CA ASN A 4 -11.50 -14.12 -21.52
C ASN A 4 -11.02 -14.17 -20.05
N PRO A 5 -10.66 -15.37 -19.52
CA PRO A 5 -10.13 -15.50 -18.16
C PRO A 5 -8.93 -14.58 -17.85
N GLU A 6 -8.11 -14.25 -18.83
CA GLU A 6 -6.96 -13.32 -18.68
C GLU A 6 -7.39 -11.87 -18.44
N GLU A 7 -8.66 -11.55 -18.69
CA GLU A 7 -9.23 -10.21 -18.46
C GLU A 7 -10.03 -10.09 -17.17
N TYR A 8 -10.01 -11.12 -16.31
CA TYR A 8 -10.82 -11.15 -15.08
C TYR A 8 -10.59 -9.93 -14.17
N THR A 9 -9.39 -9.34 -14.18
CA THR A 9 -9.07 -8.14 -13.39
C THR A 9 -9.86 -6.91 -13.81
N LYS A 10 -10.39 -6.88 -15.04
CA LYS A 10 -11.23 -5.78 -15.55
C LYS A 10 -12.68 -5.83 -15.04
N ILE A 11 -13.10 -6.97 -14.48
CA ILE A 11 -14.46 -7.22 -14.06
C ILE A 11 -14.62 -7.53 -12.55
N ILE A 12 -13.54 -7.42 -11.78
CA ILE A 12 -13.60 -7.48 -10.33
C ILE A 12 -13.80 -6.07 -9.74
N PRO A 13 -14.35 -5.94 -8.52
CA PRO A 13 -14.38 -4.66 -7.83
C PRO A 13 -12.97 -4.06 -7.72
N PRO A 14 -12.80 -2.75 -7.93
CA PRO A 14 -11.49 -2.13 -7.83
C PRO A 14 -10.91 -2.34 -6.43
N PRO A 15 -9.65 -2.80 -6.32
CA PRO A 15 -9.00 -2.98 -5.03
C PRO A 15 -8.64 -1.62 -4.40
N PRO A 16 -8.61 -1.52 -3.05
CA PRO A 16 -8.09 -0.34 -2.40
C PRO A 16 -6.59 -0.20 -2.70
N VAL A 17 -6.14 1.04 -2.88
CA VAL A 17 -4.72 1.35 -3.04
C VAL A 17 -4.08 1.53 -1.68
N VAL A 18 -2.91 0.93 -1.50
CA VAL A 18 -1.98 1.23 -0.40
C VAL A 18 -0.65 1.70 -0.97
N LEU A 19 0.09 2.49 -0.21
CA LEU A 19 1.47 2.86 -0.52
C LEU A 19 2.40 1.93 0.25
N ILE A 20 3.38 1.34 -0.45
CA ILE A 20 4.40 0.49 0.18
C ILE A 20 5.71 1.26 0.24
N SER A 21 6.15 1.57 1.45
CA SER A 21 7.43 2.23 1.70
C SER A 21 8.51 1.22 2.01
N THR A 22 9.66 1.38 1.36
CA THR A 22 10.87 0.56 1.52
C THR A 22 12.12 1.44 1.53
N LEU A 23 13.29 0.82 1.73
CA LEU A 23 14.59 1.49 1.67
C LEU A 23 15.53 0.80 0.69
N TYR A 24 16.29 1.60 -0.03
CA TYR A 24 17.51 1.19 -0.73
C TYR A 24 18.69 1.99 -0.18
N GLY A 25 19.51 1.37 0.65
CA GLY A 25 20.50 2.13 1.43
C GLY A 25 19.83 3.23 2.26
N ASN A 26 20.11 4.48 1.92
CA ASN A 26 19.48 5.65 2.54
C ASN A 26 18.35 6.27 1.70
N VAL A 27 18.08 5.74 0.51
CA VAL A 27 17.03 6.25 -0.38
C VAL A 27 15.67 5.74 0.09
N LYS A 28 14.74 6.66 0.31
CA LYS A 28 13.36 6.37 0.70
C LYS A 28 12.54 6.12 -0.56
N ASN A 29 12.15 4.87 -0.76
CA ASN A 29 11.32 4.44 -1.87
C ASN A 29 9.87 4.28 -1.40
N ILE A 30 8.91 4.65 -2.25
CA ILE A 30 7.48 4.45 -2.01
C ILE A 30 6.75 4.26 -3.33
N ALA A 31 5.85 3.27 -3.40
CA ALA A 31 5.07 2.97 -4.59
C ALA A 31 3.64 2.53 -4.25
N PRO A 32 2.65 2.75 -5.16
CA PRO A 32 1.27 2.34 -4.96
C PRO A 32 1.05 0.88 -5.34
N PHE A 33 0.19 0.19 -4.56
CA PHE A 33 -0.16 -1.20 -4.77
C PHE A 33 -1.67 -1.43 -4.68
N GLY A 34 -2.28 -1.94 -5.76
CA GLY A 34 -3.64 -2.45 -5.78
C GLY A 34 -3.73 -3.92 -5.37
N MET A 35 -2.69 -4.73 -5.64
CA MET A 35 -2.66 -6.14 -5.21
C MET A 35 -2.22 -6.22 -3.75
N ASN A 36 -3.17 -6.07 -2.82
CA ASN A 36 -2.89 -6.09 -1.39
C ASN A 36 -4.09 -6.57 -0.58
N MET A 37 -3.84 -7.22 0.57
CA MET A 37 -4.90 -7.64 1.51
C MET A 37 -4.35 -8.06 2.87
N PRO A 38 -5.12 -7.86 3.98
CA PRO A 38 -4.89 -8.58 5.23
C PRO A 38 -5.23 -10.06 5.04
N ILE A 39 -4.37 -10.98 5.52
CA ILE A 39 -4.56 -12.43 5.34
C ILE A 39 -4.67 -13.20 6.65
N SER A 40 -4.30 -12.61 7.78
CA SER A 40 -4.42 -13.22 9.11
C SER A 40 -4.49 -12.15 10.19
N SER A 41 -5.28 -12.43 11.24
CA SER A 41 -5.35 -11.58 12.43
C SER A 41 -4.45 -12.09 13.56
N HIS A 42 -4.22 -13.40 13.65
CA HIS A 42 -3.38 -14.02 14.69
C HIS A 42 -2.52 -15.15 14.10
N PRO A 43 -1.24 -14.91 13.81
CA PRO A 43 -0.52 -13.62 13.86
C PRO A 43 -1.05 -12.61 12.83
N PRO A 44 -0.89 -11.29 13.06
CA PRO A 44 -1.32 -10.28 12.10
C PRO A 44 -0.41 -10.31 10.88
N LEU A 45 -0.96 -10.66 9.71
CA LEU A 45 -0.24 -10.78 8.45
C LEU A 45 -0.92 -9.96 7.36
N TYR A 46 -0.09 -9.31 6.54
CA TYR A 46 -0.52 -8.52 5.39
C TYR A 46 0.23 -8.97 4.13
N ALA A 47 -0.50 -9.17 3.04
CA ALA A 47 0.05 -9.61 1.75
C ALA A 47 0.05 -8.49 0.72
N ILE A 48 1.07 -8.48 -0.13
CA ILE A 48 1.14 -7.67 -1.35
C ILE A 48 1.57 -8.54 -2.54
N GLY A 49 1.04 -8.24 -3.73
CA GLY A 49 1.50 -8.80 -4.99
C GLY A 49 2.44 -7.84 -5.70
N VAL A 50 3.64 -8.28 -6.07
CA VAL A 50 4.68 -7.44 -6.68
C VAL A 50 5.46 -8.21 -7.74
N LYS A 51 5.86 -7.54 -8.84
CA LYS A 51 6.80 -8.11 -9.82
C LYS A 51 8.23 -8.00 -9.31
N ASP A 52 9.06 -9.00 -9.62
CA ASP A 52 10.49 -9.04 -9.26
C ASP A 52 11.33 -7.91 -9.90
N THR A 53 10.83 -7.33 -10.98
CA THR A 53 11.45 -6.19 -11.66
C THR A 53 11.35 -4.88 -10.86
N ARG A 54 10.40 -4.77 -9.93
CA ARG A 54 10.15 -3.55 -9.14
C ARG A 54 11.17 -3.38 -8.02
N ASP A 55 11.53 -2.12 -7.75
CA ASP A 55 12.49 -1.80 -6.68
C ASP A 55 11.96 -2.17 -5.31
N THR A 56 10.65 -2.03 -5.06
CA THR A 56 9.99 -2.49 -3.83
C THR A 56 10.30 -3.97 -3.54
N TYR A 57 10.23 -4.87 -4.55
CA TYR A 57 10.58 -6.28 -4.39
C TYR A 57 12.03 -6.46 -3.95
N LYS A 58 12.98 -5.83 -4.69
CA LYS A 58 14.41 -5.90 -4.40
C LYS A 58 14.75 -5.35 -3.01
N ASN A 59 14.14 -4.22 -2.66
CA ASN A 59 14.36 -3.56 -1.37
C ASN A 59 13.87 -4.43 -0.21
N ILE A 60 12.70 -5.09 -0.34
CA ILE A 60 12.17 -6.00 0.68
C ILE A 60 13.06 -7.25 0.81
N LEU A 61 13.60 -7.78 -0.30
CA LEU A 61 14.56 -8.90 -0.24
C LEU A 61 15.84 -8.53 0.53
N GLU A 62 16.32 -7.29 0.36
CA GLU A 62 17.56 -6.82 1.01
C GLU A 62 17.36 -6.48 2.49
N THR A 63 16.20 -5.89 2.84
CA THR A 63 15.97 -5.32 4.18
C THR A 63 15.09 -6.18 5.08
N GLU A 64 14.27 -7.05 4.49
CA GLU A 64 13.23 -7.85 5.15
C GLU A 64 12.19 -6.99 5.88
N GLU A 65 12.07 -5.70 5.53
CA GLU A 65 11.20 -4.75 6.20
C GLU A 65 10.48 -3.85 5.18
N PHE A 66 9.24 -3.48 5.50
CA PHE A 66 8.46 -2.51 4.73
C PHE A 66 7.37 -1.87 5.59
N VAL A 67 6.81 -0.76 5.10
CA VAL A 67 5.64 -0.12 5.70
C VAL A 67 4.51 -0.12 4.69
N VAL A 68 3.32 -0.52 5.13
CA VAL A 68 2.06 -0.35 4.39
C VAL A 68 1.40 0.92 4.91
N ALA A 69 1.23 1.91 4.06
CA ALA A 69 0.55 3.16 4.37
C ALA A 69 -0.77 3.24 3.61
N VAL A 70 -1.84 3.63 4.30
CA VAL A 70 -3.19 3.75 3.73
C VAL A 70 -3.48 5.22 3.40
N PRO A 71 -3.44 5.62 2.12
CA PRO A 71 -3.70 6.99 1.72
C PRO A 71 -5.19 7.35 1.81
N GLY A 72 -5.49 8.64 1.95
CA GLY A 72 -6.82 9.18 1.77
C GLY A 72 -7.06 9.66 0.33
N PRO A 73 -8.34 9.98 -0.03
CA PRO A 73 -8.69 10.48 -1.36
C PRO A 73 -8.08 11.86 -1.69
N ASP A 74 -7.56 12.55 -0.71
CA ASP A 74 -6.83 13.81 -0.83
C ASP A 74 -5.40 13.64 -1.37
N LEU A 75 -4.89 12.40 -1.43
CA LEU A 75 -3.53 12.06 -1.88
C LEU A 75 -3.46 11.47 -3.30
N ILE A 76 -4.49 11.66 -4.14
CA ILE A 76 -4.52 11.05 -5.48
C ILE A 76 -3.34 11.50 -6.34
N ARG A 77 -2.94 12.78 -6.28
CA ARG A 77 -1.80 13.30 -7.07
C ARG A 77 -0.48 12.70 -6.60
N GLU A 78 -0.31 12.56 -5.29
CA GLU A 78 0.87 11.95 -4.69
C GLU A 78 0.96 10.46 -5.04
N ILE A 79 -0.18 9.74 -5.06
CA ILE A 79 -0.26 8.35 -5.50
C ILE A 79 0.20 8.24 -6.96
N ASP A 80 -0.32 9.08 -7.88
CA ASP A 80 0.08 9.10 -9.28
C ASP A 80 1.57 9.34 -9.44
N THR A 81 2.11 10.34 -8.74
CA THR A 81 3.54 10.63 -8.78
C THR A 81 4.38 9.45 -8.29
N THR A 82 3.94 8.73 -7.24
CA THR A 82 4.67 7.55 -6.75
C THR A 82 4.53 6.32 -7.66
N ALA A 83 3.63 6.34 -8.64
CA ALA A 83 3.49 5.31 -9.68
C ALA A 83 4.49 5.49 -10.84
N GLU A 84 5.04 6.69 -11.02
CA GLU A 84 6.00 6.98 -12.08
C GLU A 84 7.29 6.16 -11.91
N SER A 85 7.96 5.90 -13.03
CA SER A 85 9.23 5.17 -13.03
C SER A 85 10.40 6.13 -12.86
N PHE A 86 11.07 6.06 -11.72
CA PHE A 86 12.31 6.78 -11.43
C PHE A 86 13.51 5.82 -11.36
N SER A 87 14.72 6.38 -11.39
CA SER A 87 15.90 5.58 -11.07
C SER A 87 15.91 5.24 -9.57
N ARG A 88 16.49 4.10 -9.20
CA ARG A 88 16.50 3.56 -7.83
C ARG A 88 17.16 4.50 -6.80
N GLU A 89 17.98 5.45 -7.26
CA GLU A 89 18.64 6.47 -6.44
C GLU A 89 17.75 7.69 -6.16
N VAL A 90 16.59 7.78 -6.78
CA VAL A 90 15.62 8.87 -6.60
C VAL A 90 14.60 8.50 -5.54
N SER A 91 14.35 9.42 -4.61
CA SER A 91 13.31 9.24 -3.59
C SER A 91 11.94 9.66 -4.13
N GLU A 92 11.02 8.71 -4.28
CA GLU A 92 9.63 9.03 -4.65
C GLU A 92 8.91 9.80 -3.54
N PHE A 93 9.33 9.69 -2.28
CA PHE A 93 8.82 10.56 -1.21
C PHE A 93 9.06 12.04 -1.52
N GLU A 94 10.27 12.38 -1.99
CA GLU A 94 10.62 13.74 -2.34
C GLU A 94 9.89 14.22 -3.61
N LYS A 95 9.77 13.34 -4.62
CA LYS A 95 9.06 13.65 -5.86
C LYS A 95 7.58 13.92 -5.64
N ALA A 96 6.94 13.10 -4.81
CA ALA A 96 5.52 13.24 -4.48
C ALA A 96 5.23 14.29 -3.38
N GLY A 97 6.27 14.86 -2.74
CA GLY A 97 6.09 15.81 -1.63
C GLY A 97 5.53 15.16 -0.36
N LEU A 98 5.66 13.83 -0.22
CA LEU A 98 5.24 13.10 0.97
C LEU A 98 6.26 13.24 2.11
N THR A 99 5.76 13.36 3.34
CA THR A 99 6.60 13.53 4.52
C THR A 99 6.93 12.19 5.16
N PRO A 100 8.21 11.73 5.10
CA PRO A 100 8.62 10.52 5.78
C PRO A 100 8.67 10.74 7.29
N VAL A 101 8.08 9.82 8.05
CA VAL A 101 8.12 9.79 9.52
C VAL A 101 8.84 8.53 9.97
N ALA A 102 9.80 8.65 10.87
CA ALA A 102 10.53 7.49 11.39
C ALA A 102 9.58 6.44 11.96
N SER A 103 9.77 5.20 11.58
CA SER A 103 9.07 4.04 12.12
C SER A 103 9.52 3.74 13.55
N LYS A 104 8.69 3.00 14.31
CA LYS A 104 9.02 2.61 15.69
C LYS A 104 9.85 1.34 15.77
N VAL A 105 9.68 0.42 14.82
CA VAL A 105 10.22 -0.95 14.90
C VAL A 105 11.04 -1.33 13.66
N VAL A 106 10.69 -0.79 12.47
CA VAL A 106 11.36 -1.08 11.21
C VAL A 106 12.12 0.13 10.68
N LYS A 107 13.03 -0.07 9.72
CA LYS A 107 13.81 1.02 9.11
C LYS A 107 13.03 1.85 8.08
N PRO A 108 12.21 1.25 7.18
CA PRO A 108 11.39 2.00 6.24
C PRO A 108 10.48 3.00 6.95
N PHE A 109 10.18 4.11 6.29
CA PHE A 109 9.47 5.24 6.88
C PHE A 109 7.96 5.09 6.77
N ARG A 110 7.24 5.57 7.79
CA ARG A 110 5.81 5.84 7.72
C ARG A 110 5.55 7.10 6.90
N VAL A 111 4.33 7.26 6.42
CA VAL A 111 3.88 8.44 5.66
C VAL A 111 2.97 9.26 6.54
N LYS A 112 3.35 10.53 6.77
CA LYS A 112 2.63 11.45 7.68
C LYS A 112 1.20 11.72 7.23
N GLU A 113 1.02 11.90 5.93
CA GLU A 113 -0.25 12.30 5.32
C GLU A 113 -1.25 11.13 5.25
N CYS A 114 -0.75 9.88 5.33
CA CYS A 114 -1.60 8.69 5.27
C CYS A 114 -2.44 8.49 6.53
N GLN A 115 -3.64 7.97 6.35
CA GLN A 115 -4.63 7.72 7.38
C GLN A 115 -4.15 6.69 8.43
N SER A 116 -3.40 5.69 8.00
CA SER A 116 -2.78 4.71 8.89
C SER A 116 -1.51 4.15 8.27
N ASN A 117 -0.63 3.59 9.13
CA ASN A 117 0.61 2.95 8.72
C ASN A 117 0.81 1.65 9.51
N PHE A 118 1.20 0.57 8.81
CA PHE A 118 1.52 -0.73 9.38
C PHE A 118 2.99 -1.05 9.10
N GLU A 119 3.80 -1.18 10.14
CA GLU A 119 5.20 -1.58 10.05
C GLU A 119 5.27 -3.10 9.95
N CYS A 120 5.93 -3.61 8.92
CA CYS A 120 5.94 -5.02 8.59
C CYS A 120 7.37 -5.57 8.52
N ARG A 121 7.57 -6.77 9.09
CA ARG A 121 8.74 -7.62 8.82
C ARG A 121 8.34 -8.77 7.92
N LEU A 122 9.20 -9.07 6.96
CA LEU A 122 9.01 -10.17 6.03
C LEU A 122 8.76 -11.48 6.78
N ALA A 123 7.65 -12.16 6.45
CA ALA A 123 7.35 -13.48 6.96
C ALA A 123 7.71 -14.56 5.93
N TRP A 124 7.30 -14.38 4.69
CA TRP A 124 7.65 -15.26 3.56
C TRP A 124 7.35 -14.60 2.22
N ILE A 125 7.98 -15.14 1.16
CA ILE A 125 7.75 -14.77 -0.24
C ILE A 125 7.48 -16.04 -1.04
N LYS A 126 6.52 -15.97 -1.97
CA LYS A 126 6.19 -17.08 -2.89
C LYS A 126 5.85 -16.55 -4.27
N GLN A 127 6.40 -17.17 -5.31
CA GLN A 127 6.03 -16.88 -6.68
C GLN A 127 4.59 -17.32 -6.97
N ALA A 128 3.85 -16.47 -7.66
CA ALA A 128 2.47 -16.69 -8.09
C ALA A 128 2.29 -16.13 -9.51
N GLY A 129 2.47 -16.96 -10.52
CA GLY A 129 2.44 -16.55 -11.92
C GLY A 129 3.57 -15.56 -12.24
N ASP A 130 3.22 -14.39 -12.78
CA ASP A 130 4.12 -13.29 -13.13
C ASP A 130 4.42 -12.33 -11.97
N HIS A 131 3.89 -12.62 -10.80
CA HIS A 131 4.10 -11.85 -9.56
C HIS A 131 4.65 -12.73 -8.43
N TYR A 132 5.10 -12.06 -7.38
CA TYR A 132 5.43 -12.67 -6.10
C TYR A 132 4.46 -12.18 -5.04
N ILE A 133 3.95 -13.10 -4.23
CA ILE A 133 3.23 -12.76 -3.00
C ILE A 133 4.27 -12.55 -1.91
N ILE A 134 4.35 -11.33 -1.39
CA ILE A 134 5.15 -11.00 -0.22
C ILE A 134 4.21 -10.89 0.96
N VAL A 135 4.51 -11.61 2.02
CA VAL A 135 3.74 -11.53 3.27
C VAL A 135 4.61 -10.97 4.37
N GLY A 136 4.14 -9.90 4.99
CA GLY A 136 4.74 -9.29 6.16
C GLY A 136 3.94 -9.54 7.42
N ARG A 137 4.65 -9.78 8.53
CA ARG A 137 4.06 -9.73 9.87
C ARG A 137 3.97 -8.27 10.30
N VAL A 138 2.78 -7.80 10.61
CA VAL A 138 2.57 -6.47 11.19
C VAL A 138 3.14 -6.46 12.61
N VAL A 139 4.15 -5.63 12.86
CA VAL A 139 4.88 -5.53 14.13
C VAL A 139 4.60 -4.23 14.88
N ALA A 140 4.08 -3.21 14.18
CA ALA A 140 3.55 -1.98 14.77
C ALA A 140 2.49 -1.39 13.82
N ALA A 141 1.54 -0.65 14.40
CA ALA A 141 0.54 0.08 13.64
C ALA A 141 0.34 1.47 14.24
N SER A 142 0.03 2.44 13.38
CA SER A 142 -0.35 3.79 13.78
C SER A 142 -1.51 4.29 12.94
N ILE A 143 -2.26 5.22 13.49
CA ILE A 143 -3.41 5.86 12.86
C ILE A 143 -3.31 7.36 13.07
N ASP A 144 -3.85 8.12 12.13
CA ASP A 144 -4.05 9.56 12.28
C ASP A 144 -5.23 9.82 13.25
N ASP A 145 -5.00 10.59 14.31
CA ASP A 145 -6.01 10.91 15.31
C ASP A 145 -7.24 11.60 14.73
N ARG A 146 -7.10 12.29 13.59
CA ARG A 146 -8.21 12.93 12.86
C ARG A 146 -9.25 11.95 12.34
N ILE A 147 -8.87 10.67 12.14
CA ILE A 147 -9.72 9.62 11.58
C ILE A 147 -10.42 8.83 12.69
N TYR A 148 -9.86 8.84 13.89
CA TYR A 148 -10.46 8.14 15.02
C TYR A 148 -11.66 8.92 15.57
N ARG A 149 -12.85 8.38 15.36
CA ARG A 149 -14.09 8.90 15.95
C ARG A 149 -14.39 8.18 17.25
N LYS A 150 -13.97 8.76 18.37
CA LYS A 150 -14.12 8.18 19.72
C LYS A 150 -15.60 7.89 20.06
N GLU A 151 -16.50 8.76 19.63
CA GLU A 151 -17.95 8.64 19.89
C GLU A 151 -18.57 7.42 19.20
N LEU A 152 -17.98 6.97 18.10
CA LEU A 152 -18.47 5.82 17.33
C LEU A 152 -17.67 4.54 17.60
N SER A 153 -16.57 4.61 18.36
CA SER A 153 -15.57 3.54 18.49
C SER A 153 -15.18 2.96 17.13
N ARG A 154 -15.19 3.78 16.08
CA ARG A 154 -14.99 3.40 14.68
C ARG A 154 -13.94 4.28 14.02
N LEU A 155 -13.19 3.64 13.15
CA LEU A 155 -12.31 4.30 12.21
C LEU A 155 -13.11 4.64 10.95
N VAL A 156 -13.08 5.91 10.55
CA VAL A 156 -13.65 6.36 9.27
C VAL A 156 -12.50 6.47 8.27
N ILE A 157 -12.04 5.32 7.78
CA ILE A 157 -11.05 5.26 6.70
C ILE A 157 -11.78 5.45 5.38
N ALA A 158 -11.37 6.46 4.61
CA ALA A 158 -11.84 6.68 3.25
C ALA A 158 -10.84 6.03 2.28
N PRO A 159 -11.17 4.89 1.65
CA PRO A 159 -10.25 4.22 0.74
C PRO A 159 -10.14 4.96 -0.59
N VAL A 160 -8.98 4.85 -1.23
CA VAL A 160 -8.78 5.14 -2.64
C VAL A 160 -8.79 3.81 -3.38
N TYR A 161 -9.58 3.71 -4.43
CA TYR A 161 -9.67 2.52 -5.28
C TYR A 161 -8.99 2.80 -6.61
N HIS A 162 -8.18 1.86 -7.08
CA HIS A 162 -7.67 1.87 -8.45
C HIS A 162 -8.76 1.37 -9.40
N VAL A 163 -9.19 2.20 -10.33
CA VAL A 163 -10.26 1.89 -11.29
C VAL A 163 -9.65 1.58 -12.65
N GLY A 164 -10.00 0.44 -13.22
CA GLY A 164 -9.56 0.06 -14.56
C GLY A 164 -8.19 -0.63 -14.61
N ALA A 165 -7.73 -0.88 -15.83
CA ALA A 165 -6.44 -1.51 -16.12
C ALA A 165 -5.36 -0.46 -16.49
N GLU A 166 -5.73 0.81 -16.63
CA GLU A 166 -4.85 1.89 -17.03
C GLU A 166 -4.34 2.67 -15.82
N GLU A 167 -3.10 3.18 -15.91
CA GLU A 167 -2.50 4.01 -14.87
C GLU A 167 -3.27 5.34 -14.75
N GLY A 168 -3.47 5.81 -13.52
CA GLY A 168 -4.05 7.14 -13.25
C GLY A 168 -5.56 7.19 -13.02
N GLU A 169 -6.29 6.07 -13.05
CA GLU A 169 -7.73 6.07 -12.76
C GLU A 169 -8.01 5.62 -11.32
N TYR A 170 -8.50 6.56 -10.50
CA TYR A 170 -8.85 6.30 -9.09
C TYR A 170 -10.28 6.73 -8.77
N ALA A 171 -10.92 6.01 -7.87
CA ALA A 171 -12.20 6.39 -7.28
C ALA A 171 -12.06 6.56 -5.76
N GLY A 172 -12.61 7.64 -5.24
CA GLY A 172 -12.68 7.91 -3.80
C GLY A 172 -14.08 8.37 -3.42
N LYS A 173 -14.55 8.04 -2.21
CA LYS A 173 -15.85 8.22 -1.55
C LYS A 173 -16.79 7.02 -1.73
N GLY A 174 -16.57 5.99 -0.92
CA GLY A 174 -17.67 5.07 -0.58
C GLY A 174 -18.56 5.71 0.49
N GLN A 175 -19.88 5.79 0.26
CA GLN A 175 -20.83 5.97 1.34
C GLN A 175 -20.82 4.70 2.21
N LEU A 176 -20.86 4.88 3.53
CA LEU A 176 -21.06 3.75 4.44
C LEU A 176 -22.47 3.21 4.18
N LEU A 177 -22.58 2.08 3.49
CA LEU A 177 -23.84 1.37 3.34
C LEU A 177 -24.03 0.51 4.60
N THR A 178 -24.95 0.92 5.47
CA THR A 178 -25.42 0.08 6.56
C THR A 178 -26.54 -0.79 6.03
N GLY A 179 -26.29 -2.08 5.83
CA GLY A 179 -27.36 -3.07 5.69
C GLY A 179 -28.11 -3.13 7.02
N LYS A 180 -29.43 -2.86 7.00
CA LYS A 180 -30.35 -3.23 8.07
C LYS A 180 -30.76 -4.68 7.86
#